data_729e05564efa7234eb40153004dc7a77
#
_entry.id   729e05564efa7234eb40153004dc7a77
#
_cell.length_a   1.000
_cell.length_b   1.000
_cell.length_c   1.000
_cell.angle_alpha   90.00
_cell.angle_beta   90.00
_cell.angle_gamma   90.00
#
_symmetry.space_group_name_H-M   'P 1'
#
loop_
_entity.id
_entity.type
_entity.pdbx_description
1 polymer ?
#
loop_
_entity_poly.entity_id
_entity_poly.type
_entity_poly.pdbx_seq_one_letter_code
_entity_poly.pdbx_strand_id
1 'polypeptide(L)' 'MNSTMTMCKEHNPMKSAISEIGDEQFTFCQDCEQNIERWYDDTDYERLPMWTDWKVSK' A
#
# COMPACT_ATOMS: atom_id res chain seq x y z
N MET A 1 -15.22 -16.38 14.43
CA MET A 1 -14.75 -16.10 14.30
C MET A 1 -14.22 -15.40 14.18
N ASN A 2 -13.88 -15.02 14.19
CA ASN A 2 -13.33 -14.43 14.19
C ASN A 2 -12.95 -13.72 13.62
N SER A 3 -13.02 -13.52 13.30
CA SER A 3 -12.70 -12.91 12.76
C SER A 3 -12.22 -11.92 12.74
N THR A 4 -11.84 -11.82 12.81
CA THR A 4 -11.32 -10.93 13.02
C THR A 4 -10.66 -10.30 12.18
N MET A 5 -10.56 -9.37 12.02
CA MET A 5 -10.01 -8.76 11.25
C MET A 5 -8.81 -8.52 11.49
N THR A 6 -8.09 -9.14 11.08
CA THR A 6 -6.87 -9.04 11.31
C THR A 6 -6.22 -8.08 10.48
N MET A 7 -5.28 -7.36 10.87
CA MET A 7 -4.52 -6.53 10.06
C MET A 7 -3.54 -7.33 9.33
N CYS A 8 -3.33 -7.07 8.07
CA CYS A 8 -2.31 -7.74 7.29
C CYS A 8 -0.95 -7.23 7.71
N LYS A 9 0.00 -8.12 7.93
CA LYS A 9 1.34 -7.69 8.15
C LYS A 9 1.92 -7.12 6.89
N GLU A 10 1.67 -7.74 5.76
CA GLU A 10 2.08 -7.22 4.47
C GLU A 10 0.88 -7.23 3.59
N HIS A 11 0.53 -6.09 3.05
CA HIS A 11 -0.61 -6.00 2.17
C HIS A 11 -0.26 -6.60 0.82
N ASN A 12 -1.24 -7.22 0.20
CA ASN A 12 -1.08 -7.87 -1.08
C ASN A 12 -1.82 -7.05 -2.14
N PRO A 13 -1.15 -6.12 -2.81
CA PRO A 13 -1.84 -5.22 -3.73
C PRO A 13 -2.37 -5.96 -4.95
N MET A 14 -3.52 -5.53 -5.41
CA MET A 14 -4.11 -6.07 -6.62
C MET A 14 -3.45 -5.34 -7.79
N LYS A 15 -2.50 -5.97 -8.42
CA LYS A 15 -1.68 -5.29 -9.42
C LYS A 15 -2.48 -4.89 -10.65
N SER A 16 -3.53 -5.60 -10.96
CA SER A 16 -4.34 -5.26 -12.14
C SER A 16 -5.27 -4.09 -11.89
N ALA A 17 -5.34 -3.60 -10.66
CA ALA A 17 -6.24 -2.51 -10.32
C ALA A 17 -5.53 -1.34 -9.66
N ILE A 18 -4.23 -1.20 -9.91
CA ILE A 18 -3.49 -0.09 -9.33
C ILE A 18 -3.76 1.17 -10.10
N SER A 19 -4.14 2.22 -9.39
CA SER A 19 -4.29 3.55 -9.95
C SER A 19 -3.09 4.37 -9.55
N GLU A 20 -2.52 5.09 -10.50
CA GLU A 20 -1.32 5.87 -10.23
C GLU A 20 -1.61 7.33 -10.52
N ILE A 21 -1.36 8.18 -9.52
CA ILE A 21 -1.57 9.61 -9.64
C ILE A 21 -0.34 10.29 -9.13
N GLY A 22 0.45 10.88 -10.04
CA GLY A 22 1.69 11.53 -9.64
C GLY A 22 2.62 10.52 -8.99
N ASP A 23 3.04 10.81 -7.77
CA ASP A 23 3.95 9.94 -7.04
C ASP A 23 3.22 9.00 -6.10
N GLU A 24 1.92 8.79 -6.30
CA GLU A 24 1.14 7.96 -5.40
C GLU A 24 0.47 6.85 -6.17
N GLN A 25 0.30 5.72 -5.53
CA GLN A 25 -0.39 4.59 -6.09
C GLN A 25 -1.45 4.10 -5.13
N PHE A 26 -2.58 3.66 -5.68
CA PHE A 26 -3.72 3.22 -4.89
C PHE A 26 -4.24 1.92 -5.44
N THR A 27 -4.60 1.01 -4.56
CA THR A 27 -5.27 -0.22 -4.95
C THR A 27 -5.96 -0.78 -3.72
N PHE A 28 -6.25 -2.05 -3.70
CA PHE A 28 -6.78 -2.68 -2.50
C PHE A 28 -5.99 -3.94 -2.22
N CYS A 29 -6.00 -4.33 -0.96
CA CYS A 29 -5.31 -5.52 -0.53
C CYS A 29 -6.19 -6.73 -0.80
N GLN A 30 -5.64 -7.73 -1.48
CA GLN A 30 -6.42 -8.92 -1.80
C GLN A 30 -6.69 -9.77 -0.56
N ASP A 31 -5.89 -9.60 0.48
CA ASP A 31 -6.05 -10.40 1.68
C ASP A 31 -7.04 -9.80 2.67
N CYS A 32 -6.91 -8.52 2.95
CA CYS A 32 -7.80 -7.89 3.92
C CYS A 32 -8.85 -7.03 3.25
N GLU A 33 -8.78 -6.88 1.94
CA GLU A 33 -9.81 -6.18 1.16
C GLU A 33 -10.00 -4.74 1.57
N GLN A 34 -8.96 -4.10 2.06
CA GLN A 34 -9.04 -2.69 2.39
C GLN A 34 -8.29 -1.89 1.34
N ASN A 35 -8.70 -0.65 1.16
CA ASN A 35 -8.01 0.24 0.25
C ASN A 35 -6.64 0.56 0.82
N ILE A 36 -5.62 0.45 0.00
CA ILE A 36 -4.25 0.72 0.43
C ILE A 36 -3.61 1.69 -0.54
N GLU A 37 -2.57 2.34 -0.06
CA GLU A 37 -1.86 3.33 -0.86
C GLU A 37 -0.39 3.31 -0.53
N ARG A 38 0.40 3.84 -1.43
CA ARG A 38 1.82 4.06 -1.17
C ARG A 38 2.25 5.26 -2.01
N TRP A 39 3.42 5.81 -1.68
CA TRP A 39 3.93 6.93 -2.44
C TRP A 39 5.42 6.75 -2.63
N TYR A 40 5.98 7.50 -3.58
CA TYR A 40 7.40 7.45 -3.89
C TYR A 40 8.11 8.42 -2.95
N ASP A 41 9.07 7.91 -2.20
CA ASP A 41 9.76 8.70 -1.20
C ASP A 41 11.19 8.93 -1.67
N ASP A 42 11.52 10.16 -2.03
CA ASP A 42 12.86 10.49 -2.47
C ASP A 42 13.45 11.61 -1.63
N THR A 43 12.98 11.76 -0.39
CA THR A 43 13.41 12.86 0.44
C THR A 43 14.44 12.48 1.49
N ASP A 44 14.79 11.20 1.58
CA ASP A 44 15.72 10.74 2.59
C ASP A 44 17.11 10.68 2.00
N TYR A 45 18.03 11.48 2.54
CA TYR A 45 19.38 11.52 2.02
C TYR A 45 20.14 10.23 2.25
N GLU A 46 19.76 9.49 3.26
CA GLU A 46 20.53 8.32 3.63
C GLU A 46 20.05 7.05 2.95
N ARG A 47 19.02 7.16 2.15
CA ARG A 47 18.48 5.99 1.47
C ARG A 47 18.22 6.34 0.03
N LEU A 48 18.23 5.30 -0.79
CA LEU A 48 17.89 5.50 -2.18
C LEU A 48 16.40 5.79 -2.31
N PRO A 49 16.01 6.60 -3.28
CA PRO A 49 14.60 6.85 -3.51
C PRO A 49 13.89 5.54 -3.78
N MET A 50 12.73 5.35 -3.16
CA MET A 50 11.98 4.12 -3.34
C MET A 50 10.54 4.33 -2.90
N TRP A 51 9.69 3.40 -3.31
CA TRP A 51 8.30 3.45 -2.89
C TRP A 51 8.20 3.05 -1.43
N THR A 52 7.28 3.68 -0.71
CA THR A 52 7.01 3.29 0.66
C THR A 52 6.24 1.98 0.68
N ASP A 53 6.08 1.42 1.86
CA ASP A 53 5.27 0.23 2.00
C ASP A 53 3.80 0.58 1.81
N TRP A 54 3.02 -0.40 1.37
CA TRP A 54 1.59 -0.22 1.24
C TRP A 54 0.97 -0.01 2.62
N LYS A 55 0.10 0.96 2.72
CA LYS A 55 -0.58 1.28 3.98
C LYS A 55 -2.06 1.43 3.71
N VAL A 56 -2.86 1.17 4.73
CA VAL A 56 -4.30 1.32 4.58
C VAL A 56 -4.62 2.79 4.34
N SER A 57 -5.43 3.03 3.30
CA SER A 57 -5.83 4.37 2.94
C SER A 57 -7.09 4.73 3.72
N LYS A 58 -7.15 5.93 4.19
CA LYS A 58 -8.33 6.35 4.93
C LYS A 58 -9.31 7.09 4.11
#